data_c1886f0b17c490792dad431270b30ebc
#
_entry.id   c1886f0b17c490792dad431270b30ebc
#
_cell.length_a   1.000
_cell.length_b   1.000
_cell.length_c   1.000
_cell.angle_alpha   90.00
_cell.angle_beta   90.00
_cell.angle_gamma   90.00
#
_symmetry.space_group_name_H-M   'P 1'
#
loop_
_entity.id
_entity.type
_entity.pdbx_description
1 polymer ?
#
loop_
_entity_poly.entity_id
_entity_poly.type
_entity_poly.pdbx_seq_one_letter_code
_entity_poly.pdbx_strand_id
1 'polypeptide(L)'
;MFPSDAPPDWVNGDSKNFPKETYLLGVGEGDSRIVAEQQAYAAIARIFEVRVEAQVRDSESYSIQEREGTSQTSRQVTLDHVTKVSTKKILGNVLILARWEQFHPYQYFVLAGMNRNQSEKILREGLSELDLAIDKNVREGRSAKDTLTRIRRLKRAIRDTEIRNEINSDLRIVRSSGLGDPPYYHLEDLNNELAHALRDELSVRLEVQGQHNSLIRRAILEGLSREGFYTIDQKKLSPATNRNKNFTPKETADLLIKGAATMWELDLPDPRFVYVRWCADLLVLEDKPQRIIGVVSQSGREGHITKGEAMVRAGKAMQAAVVTDVTNALSNFIYGEVDELAPPTSTACPR
;
A
#
# COMPACT_ATOMS: atom_id res chain seq x y z
N MET A 1 -27.96 50.04 20.43
CA MET A 1 -28.71 48.81 20.24
C MET A 1 -28.07 47.79 21.16
N PHE A 2 -28.68 47.46 22.26
CA PHE A 2 -28.13 46.43 23.17
C PHE A 2 -28.21 45.09 22.46
N PRO A 3 -27.14 44.24 22.46
CA PRO A 3 -27.23 42.92 21.92
C PRO A 3 -28.33 42.14 22.65
N SER A 4 -29.18 41.45 21.92
CA SER A 4 -30.23 40.65 22.53
C SER A 4 -29.55 39.55 23.35
N ASP A 5 -29.93 39.43 24.63
CA ASP A 5 -29.40 38.37 25.56
C ASP A 5 -29.86 36.95 25.13
N ALA A 6 -30.73 36.86 24.15
CA ALA A 6 -31.20 35.57 23.65
C ALA A 6 -30.18 34.94 22.66
N PRO A 7 -29.82 33.65 22.85
CA PRO A 7 -28.90 32.97 21.95
C PRO A 7 -29.50 32.93 20.53
N PRO A 8 -28.65 33.12 19.48
CA PRO A 8 -29.05 32.92 18.10
C PRO A 8 -29.54 31.48 17.86
N ASP A 9 -30.43 31.28 16.88
CA ASP A 9 -31.00 29.99 16.53
C ASP A 9 -29.93 28.90 16.26
N TRP A 10 -28.82 29.29 15.63
CA TRP A 10 -27.75 28.40 15.26
C TRP A 10 -26.92 27.84 16.45
N VAL A 11 -26.98 28.42 17.63
CA VAL A 11 -26.33 27.93 18.85
C VAL A 11 -26.81 26.49 19.16
N ASN A 12 -28.08 26.19 18.85
CA ASN A 12 -28.66 24.86 19.01
C ASN A 12 -28.48 23.97 17.77
N GLY A 13 -27.67 24.40 16.79
CA GLY A 13 -27.34 23.60 15.59
C GLY A 13 -28.28 23.79 14.40
N ASP A 14 -29.31 24.65 14.51
CA ASP A 14 -30.23 24.97 13.41
C ASP A 14 -30.16 26.46 13.07
N SER A 15 -30.04 26.78 11.79
CA SER A 15 -29.98 28.17 11.35
C SER A 15 -30.91 28.42 10.17
N LYS A 16 -31.74 29.47 10.28
CA LYS A 16 -32.59 29.95 9.18
C LYS A 16 -31.75 30.56 8.06
N ASN A 17 -30.65 31.22 8.40
CA ASN A 17 -29.77 31.88 7.44
C ASN A 17 -28.81 30.91 6.73
N PHE A 18 -28.51 29.75 7.34
CA PHE A 18 -27.61 28.72 6.82
C PHE A 18 -28.31 27.35 6.87
N PRO A 19 -29.26 27.09 5.96
CA PRO A 19 -30.04 25.86 5.97
C PRO A 19 -29.16 24.63 5.71
N LYS A 20 -29.48 23.50 6.38
CA LYS A 20 -28.72 22.23 6.32
C LYS A 20 -28.67 21.63 4.91
N GLU A 21 -29.61 21.99 4.05
CA GLU A 21 -29.62 21.57 2.64
C GLU A 21 -28.48 22.23 1.85
N THR A 22 -28.05 23.42 2.26
CA THR A 22 -27.01 24.21 1.58
C THR A 22 -25.67 24.14 2.31
N TYR A 23 -25.71 23.96 3.65
CA TYR A 23 -24.51 23.99 4.48
C TYR A 23 -24.37 22.74 5.35
N LEU A 24 -23.13 22.25 5.50
CA LEU A 24 -22.72 21.45 6.66
C LEU A 24 -22.28 22.42 7.75
N LEU A 25 -22.90 22.31 8.93
CA LEU A 25 -22.66 23.22 10.04
C LEU A 25 -21.96 22.53 11.20
N GLY A 26 -21.08 23.28 11.85
CA GLY A 26 -20.42 22.88 13.10
C GLY A 26 -20.47 24.03 14.10
N VAL A 27 -20.99 23.78 15.29
CA VAL A 27 -21.02 24.75 16.40
C VAL A 27 -19.87 24.40 17.35
N GLY A 28 -19.13 25.42 17.74
CA GLY A 28 -18.09 25.31 18.77
C GLY A 28 -18.35 26.30 19.88
N GLU A 29 -18.08 25.88 21.09
CA GLU A 29 -18.14 26.71 22.31
C GLU A 29 -16.80 26.70 23.04
N GLY A 30 -16.49 27.75 23.78
CA GLY A 30 -15.24 27.82 24.55
C GLY A 30 -15.18 29.07 25.41
N ASP A 31 -14.23 29.05 26.34
CA ASP A 31 -13.89 30.18 27.23
C ASP A 31 -13.14 31.30 26.48
N SER A 32 -12.63 31.02 25.30
CA SER A 32 -12.02 31.98 24.41
C SER A 32 -12.48 31.80 22.98
N ARG A 33 -12.39 32.89 22.19
CA ARG A 33 -12.75 32.89 20.77
C ARG A 33 -11.98 31.84 19.97
N ILE A 34 -10.68 31.68 20.24
CA ILE A 34 -9.81 30.72 19.55
C ILE A 34 -10.27 29.30 19.82
N VAL A 35 -10.59 28.97 21.07
CA VAL A 35 -11.09 27.62 21.44
C VAL A 35 -12.42 27.34 20.77
N ALA A 36 -13.37 28.31 20.79
CA ALA A 36 -14.66 28.14 20.13
C ALA A 36 -14.52 27.95 18.60
N GLU A 37 -13.62 28.70 17.94
CA GLU A 37 -13.33 28.51 16.51
C GLU A 37 -12.75 27.11 16.21
N GLN A 38 -11.79 26.65 17.02
CA GLN A 38 -11.22 25.32 16.89
C GLN A 38 -12.26 24.20 17.08
N GLN A 39 -13.14 24.34 18.07
CA GLN A 39 -14.22 23.39 18.31
C GLN A 39 -15.25 23.38 17.16
N ALA A 40 -15.57 24.52 16.56
CA ALA A 40 -16.46 24.61 15.42
C ALA A 40 -15.86 23.90 14.17
N TYR A 41 -14.57 24.09 13.90
CA TYR A 41 -13.86 23.34 12.85
C TYR A 41 -13.83 21.85 13.13
N ALA A 42 -13.53 21.47 14.38
CA ALA A 42 -13.51 20.06 14.79
C ALA A 42 -14.88 19.40 14.67
N ALA A 43 -15.97 20.13 14.93
CA ALA A 43 -17.33 19.62 14.77
C ALA A 43 -17.63 19.23 13.32
N ILE A 44 -17.17 20.02 12.33
CA ILE A 44 -17.30 19.67 10.91
C ILE A 44 -16.37 18.50 10.55
N ALA A 45 -15.13 18.50 11.01
CA ALA A 45 -14.17 17.42 10.73
C ALA A 45 -14.68 16.06 11.22
N ARG A 46 -15.29 15.98 12.40
CA ARG A 46 -15.89 14.76 12.96
C ARG A 46 -16.98 14.16 12.07
N ILE A 47 -17.71 14.96 11.29
CA ILE A 47 -18.72 14.44 10.35
C ILE A 47 -18.08 13.52 9.31
N PHE A 48 -16.86 13.84 8.88
CA PHE A 48 -16.10 13.02 7.92
C PHE A 48 -15.41 11.83 8.62
N GLU A 49 -14.83 12.02 9.81
CA GLU A 49 -14.12 10.98 10.56
C GLU A 49 -15.03 9.81 10.98
N VAL A 50 -16.20 10.08 11.57
CA VAL A 50 -17.14 9.05 12.05
C VAL A 50 -17.59 8.11 10.93
N ARG A 51 -17.69 8.60 9.69
CA ARG A 51 -18.11 7.78 8.55
C ARG A 51 -16.98 6.93 7.98
N VAL A 52 -15.74 7.41 8.05
CA VAL A 52 -14.55 6.62 7.67
C VAL A 52 -14.43 5.40 8.60
N GLU A 53 -14.60 5.57 9.92
CA GLU A 53 -14.59 4.44 10.88
C GLU A 53 -15.70 3.41 10.62
N ALA A 54 -16.91 3.88 10.28
CA ALA A 54 -18.02 2.97 9.97
C ALA A 54 -17.76 2.16 8.68
N GLN A 55 -17.15 2.79 7.67
CA GLN A 55 -16.86 2.15 6.38
C GLN A 55 -15.66 1.20 6.44
N VAL A 56 -14.65 1.52 7.26
CA VAL A 56 -13.53 0.61 7.55
C VAL A 56 -14.02 -0.66 8.25
N ARG A 57 -14.92 -0.56 9.22
CA ARG A 57 -15.53 -1.73 9.88
C ARG A 57 -16.32 -2.62 8.92
N ASP A 58 -17.05 -2.03 7.98
CA ASP A 58 -17.79 -2.78 6.96
C ASP A 58 -16.84 -3.47 5.96
N SER A 59 -15.71 -2.85 5.59
CA SER A 59 -14.71 -3.46 4.71
C SER A 59 -13.84 -4.48 5.41
N GLU A 60 -13.53 -4.31 6.69
CA GLU A 60 -12.80 -5.31 7.50
C GLU A 60 -13.61 -6.59 7.70
N SER A 61 -14.93 -6.52 7.85
CA SER A 61 -15.78 -7.71 7.95
C SER A 61 -15.77 -8.57 6.67
N TYR A 62 -15.48 -7.99 5.51
CA TYR A 62 -15.31 -8.70 4.24
C TYR A 62 -13.88 -9.21 3.99
N SER A 63 -12.86 -8.54 4.55
CA SER A 63 -11.45 -8.87 4.29
C SER A 63 -10.81 -9.85 5.30
N ILE A 64 -11.46 -10.14 6.43
CA ILE A 64 -10.98 -11.10 7.44
C ILE A 64 -10.93 -12.55 6.91
N GLN A 65 -11.56 -12.83 5.77
CA GLN A 65 -11.53 -14.16 5.15
C GLN A 65 -10.35 -14.41 4.20
N GLU A 66 -9.51 -13.40 3.89
CA GLU A 66 -8.33 -13.60 3.03
C GLU A 66 -7.06 -12.97 3.60
N ARG A 67 -6.19 -13.82 4.17
CA ARG A 67 -4.73 -13.71 4.33
C ARG A 67 -4.17 -12.81 5.43
N GLU A 68 -3.76 -13.44 6.50
CA GLU A 68 -2.59 -13.07 7.31
C GLU A 68 -1.34 -13.01 6.41
N GLY A 69 -0.83 -11.83 6.16
CA GLY A 69 0.46 -11.60 5.48
C GLY A 69 0.69 -10.14 5.11
N THR A 70 1.82 -9.61 5.43
CA THR A 70 2.56 -8.36 5.15
C THR A 70 1.95 -7.24 4.27
N SER A 71 0.85 -7.45 3.57
CA SER A 71 0.17 -6.42 2.76
C SER A 71 -0.59 -5.37 3.60
N GLN A 72 -0.81 -5.63 4.89
CA GLN A 72 -1.52 -4.72 5.80
C GLN A 72 -0.77 -3.40 6.05
N THR A 73 0.56 -3.44 6.17
CA THR A 73 1.36 -2.26 6.55
C THR A 73 1.43 -1.22 5.42
N SER A 74 1.56 -1.63 4.17
CA SER A 74 1.58 -0.71 3.03
C SER A 74 0.19 -0.12 2.73
N ARG A 75 -0.88 -0.90 2.97
CA ARG A 75 -2.26 -0.46 2.83
C ARG A 75 -2.62 0.61 3.86
N GLN A 76 -2.22 0.42 5.12
CA GLN A 76 -2.47 1.37 6.20
C GLN A 76 -1.76 2.71 5.95
N VAL A 77 -0.50 2.70 5.52
CA VAL A 77 0.27 3.92 5.21
C VAL A 77 -0.33 4.70 4.03
N THR A 78 -0.85 4.02 3.01
CA THR A 78 -1.48 4.67 1.85
C THR A 78 -2.83 5.27 2.23
N LEU A 79 -3.65 4.57 3.00
CA LEU A 79 -4.95 5.05 3.50
C LEU A 79 -4.78 6.27 4.41
N ASP A 80 -3.83 6.24 5.36
CA ASP A 80 -3.55 7.36 6.26
C ASP A 80 -3.08 8.62 5.51
N HIS A 81 -2.32 8.45 4.43
CA HIS A 81 -1.83 9.58 3.64
C HIS A 81 -2.95 10.20 2.78
N VAL A 82 -3.79 9.37 2.21
CA VAL A 82 -4.92 9.79 1.35
C VAL A 82 -6.01 10.46 2.17
N THR A 83 -6.39 9.89 3.30
CA THR A 83 -7.38 10.47 4.22
C THR A 83 -6.95 11.86 4.70
N LYS A 84 -5.65 12.04 5.00
CA LYS A 84 -5.11 13.35 5.39
C LYS A 84 -5.15 14.39 4.27
N VAL A 85 -4.99 13.99 3.01
CA VAL A 85 -4.95 14.92 1.86
C VAL A 85 -6.36 15.34 1.43
N SER A 86 -7.31 14.41 1.33
CA SER A 86 -8.70 14.72 0.93
C SER A 86 -9.41 15.55 1.99
N THR A 87 -9.36 15.14 3.25
CA THR A 87 -9.93 15.87 4.38
C THR A 87 -9.34 17.29 4.51
N LYS A 88 -8.03 17.44 4.32
CA LYS A 88 -7.37 18.76 4.36
C LYS A 88 -7.84 19.70 3.25
N LYS A 89 -8.08 19.16 2.05
CA LYS A 89 -8.57 19.93 0.90
C LYS A 89 -10.01 20.38 1.09
N ILE A 90 -10.85 19.55 1.70
CA ILE A 90 -12.25 19.85 2.02
C ILE A 90 -12.36 20.84 3.17
N LEU A 91 -11.59 20.66 4.25
CA LEU A 91 -11.59 21.53 5.41
C LEU A 91 -11.11 22.97 5.07
N GLY A 92 -10.34 23.13 3.98
CA GLY A 92 -9.99 24.44 3.44
C GLY A 92 -11.20 25.29 3.00
N ASN A 93 -12.37 24.68 2.78
CA ASN A 93 -13.62 25.36 2.40
C ASN A 93 -14.54 25.65 3.59
N VAL A 94 -14.13 25.35 4.80
CA VAL A 94 -14.90 25.67 6.01
C VAL A 94 -14.65 27.12 6.38
N LEU A 95 -15.73 27.87 6.53
CA LEU A 95 -15.70 29.29 6.89
C LEU A 95 -16.39 29.51 8.23
N ILE A 96 -15.95 30.50 8.98
CA ILE A 96 -16.70 31.00 10.15
C ILE A 96 -17.85 31.88 9.63
N LEU A 97 -19.06 31.40 9.84
CA LEU A 97 -20.29 32.06 9.38
C LEU A 97 -20.84 33.05 10.38
N ALA A 98 -20.77 32.74 11.68
CA ALA A 98 -21.28 33.60 12.74
C ALA A 98 -20.51 33.41 14.05
N ARG A 99 -20.60 34.42 14.91
CA ARG A 99 -20.05 34.43 16.27
C ARG A 99 -21.06 35.08 17.21
N TRP A 100 -21.11 34.56 18.44
CA TRP A 100 -21.91 35.10 19.50
C TRP A 100 -21.21 34.95 20.83
N GLU A 101 -21.38 35.95 21.74
CA GLU A 101 -20.78 35.99 23.08
C GLU A 101 -21.87 36.02 24.11
N GLN A 102 -21.83 35.08 25.04
CA GLN A 102 -22.67 35.05 26.23
C GLN A 102 -21.90 35.68 27.39
N PHE A 103 -22.57 36.59 28.13
CA PHE A 103 -21.89 37.33 29.20
C PHE A 103 -22.07 36.73 30.59
N HIS A 104 -23.07 35.84 30.80
CA HIS A 104 -23.34 35.21 32.10
C HIS A 104 -23.79 33.74 31.92
N PRO A 105 -22.92 32.72 32.08
CA PRO A 105 -21.47 32.82 32.22
C PRO A 105 -20.80 33.31 30.93
N TYR A 106 -19.57 33.86 31.06
CA TYR A 106 -18.90 34.37 29.88
C TYR A 106 -18.41 33.18 28.99
N GLN A 107 -18.94 33.13 27.78
CA GLN A 107 -18.68 32.00 26.84
C GLN A 107 -18.79 32.48 25.39
N TYR A 108 -17.90 31.98 24.56
CA TYR A 108 -17.91 32.22 23.12
C TYR A 108 -18.58 31.09 22.38
N PHE A 109 -19.41 31.43 21.40
CA PHE A 109 -20.00 30.48 20.45
C PHE A 109 -19.62 30.89 19.04
N VAL A 110 -19.27 29.87 18.22
CA VAL A 110 -18.88 30.06 16.84
C VAL A 110 -19.61 29.06 15.97
N LEU A 111 -20.17 29.54 14.87
CA LEU A 111 -20.75 28.73 13.81
C LEU A 111 -19.74 28.65 12.67
N ALA A 112 -19.24 27.46 12.40
CA ALA A 112 -18.53 27.15 11.17
C ALA A 112 -19.47 26.49 10.16
N GLY A 113 -19.23 26.71 8.88
CA GLY A 113 -20.02 26.11 7.83
C GLY A 113 -19.24 25.85 6.56
N MET A 114 -19.63 24.79 5.89
CA MET A 114 -19.12 24.39 4.58
C MET A 114 -20.27 24.40 3.58
N ASN A 115 -20.12 25.13 2.48
CA ASN A 115 -21.13 25.15 1.42
C ASN A 115 -21.11 23.83 0.65
N ARG A 116 -22.23 23.10 0.65
CA ARG A 116 -22.39 21.78 0.02
C ARG A 116 -22.13 21.83 -1.49
N ASN A 117 -22.72 22.78 -2.19
CA ASN A 117 -22.61 22.87 -3.66
C ASN A 117 -21.17 23.16 -4.11
N GLN A 118 -20.47 24.05 -3.39
CA GLN A 118 -19.08 24.34 -3.69
C GLN A 118 -18.17 23.14 -3.42
N SER A 119 -18.37 22.47 -2.28
CA SER A 119 -17.59 21.29 -1.92
C SER A 119 -17.90 20.10 -2.84
N GLU A 120 -19.16 19.90 -3.23
CA GLU A 120 -19.56 18.89 -4.23
C GLU A 120 -18.81 19.12 -5.56
N LYS A 121 -18.75 20.36 -6.04
CA LYS A 121 -18.06 20.69 -7.29
C LYS A 121 -16.59 20.29 -7.23
N ILE A 122 -15.88 20.63 -6.14
CA ILE A 122 -14.46 20.32 -5.94
C ILE A 122 -14.24 18.81 -5.88
N LEU A 123 -15.09 18.07 -5.16
CA LEU A 123 -14.99 16.62 -5.07
C LEU A 123 -15.25 15.94 -6.40
N ARG A 124 -16.22 16.40 -7.18
CA ARG A 124 -16.52 15.86 -8.51
C ARG A 124 -15.40 16.13 -9.51
N GLU A 125 -14.75 17.28 -9.45
CA GLU A 125 -13.57 17.57 -10.26
C GLU A 125 -12.44 16.58 -9.92
N GLY A 126 -12.17 16.35 -8.63
CA GLY A 126 -11.19 15.34 -8.19
C GLY A 126 -11.55 13.90 -8.61
N LEU A 127 -12.82 13.51 -8.53
CA LEU A 127 -13.30 12.21 -9.00
C LEU A 127 -13.09 12.06 -10.51
N SER A 128 -13.40 13.10 -11.29
CA SER A 128 -13.21 13.07 -12.76
C SER A 128 -11.75 12.92 -13.16
N GLU A 129 -10.83 13.61 -12.48
CA GLU A 129 -9.39 13.47 -12.71
C GLU A 129 -8.91 12.04 -12.42
N LEU A 130 -9.36 11.45 -11.31
CA LEU A 130 -9.03 10.08 -10.95
C LEU A 130 -9.65 9.06 -11.93
N ASP A 131 -10.91 9.24 -12.33
CA ASP A 131 -11.56 8.35 -13.31
C ASP A 131 -10.81 8.32 -14.65
N LEU A 132 -10.29 9.48 -15.10
CA LEU A 132 -9.43 9.55 -16.30
C LEU A 132 -8.09 8.84 -16.09
N ALA A 133 -7.46 9.01 -14.93
CA ALA A 133 -6.19 8.35 -14.60
C ALA A 133 -6.36 6.83 -14.49
N ILE A 134 -7.42 6.36 -13.84
CA ILE A 134 -7.77 4.94 -13.71
C ILE A 134 -8.00 4.34 -15.10
N ASP A 135 -8.86 4.95 -15.92
CA ASP A 135 -9.18 4.47 -17.27
C ASP A 135 -7.91 4.35 -18.13
N LYS A 136 -7.05 5.39 -18.10
CA LYS A 136 -5.75 5.36 -18.78
C LYS A 136 -4.89 4.19 -18.31
N ASN A 137 -4.71 4.03 -17.00
CA ASN A 137 -3.88 2.96 -16.44
C ASN A 137 -4.44 1.57 -16.76
N VAL A 138 -5.76 1.37 -16.69
CA VAL A 138 -6.40 0.09 -17.04
C VAL A 138 -6.20 -0.24 -18.53
N ARG A 139 -6.45 0.72 -19.43
CA ARG A 139 -6.27 0.50 -20.87
C ARG A 139 -4.83 0.23 -21.24
N GLU A 140 -3.88 1.03 -20.72
CA GLU A 140 -2.46 0.82 -20.95
C GLU A 140 -1.99 -0.52 -20.36
N GLY A 141 -2.50 -0.90 -19.19
CA GLY A 141 -2.21 -2.20 -18.59
C GLY A 141 -2.71 -3.37 -19.42
N ARG A 142 -3.95 -3.31 -19.90
CA ARG A 142 -4.55 -4.38 -20.73
C ARG A 142 -3.91 -4.48 -22.13
N SER A 143 -3.39 -3.38 -22.66
CA SER A 143 -2.70 -3.35 -23.97
C SER A 143 -1.19 -3.57 -23.86
N ALA A 144 -0.63 -3.65 -22.65
CA ALA A 144 0.80 -3.85 -22.44
C ALA A 144 1.27 -5.19 -23.02
N LYS A 145 2.41 -5.15 -23.72
CA LYS A 145 3.03 -6.36 -24.31
C LYS A 145 3.83 -7.16 -23.28
N ASP A 146 4.31 -6.50 -22.23
CA ASP A 146 5.08 -7.12 -21.16
C ASP A 146 4.27 -7.16 -19.86
N THR A 147 4.44 -8.26 -19.11
CA THR A 147 3.70 -8.56 -17.90
C THR A 147 3.98 -7.56 -16.77
N LEU A 148 5.23 -7.08 -16.65
CA LEU A 148 5.61 -6.14 -15.59
C LEU A 148 4.96 -4.77 -15.79
N THR A 149 4.93 -4.26 -17.01
CA THR A 149 4.19 -3.02 -17.31
C THR A 149 2.70 -3.18 -17.02
N ARG A 150 2.09 -4.31 -17.40
CA ARG A 150 0.70 -4.62 -17.07
C ARG A 150 0.45 -4.59 -15.56
N ILE A 151 1.28 -5.27 -14.78
CA ILE A 151 1.19 -5.32 -13.31
C ILE A 151 1.32 -3.90 -12.72
N ARG A 152 2.32 -3.13 -13.13
CA ARG A 152 2.53 -1.76 -12.64
C ARG A 152 1.34 -0.86 -12.95
N ARG A 153 0.76 -0.95 -14.16
CA ARG A 153 -0.41 -0.16 -14.55
C ARG A 153 -1.66 -0.54 -13.76
N LEU A 154 -1.93 -1.84 -13.60
CA LEU A 154 -3.05 -2.32 -12.77
C LEU A 154 -2.92 -1.87 -11.33
N LYS A 155 -1.69 -1.91 -10.76
CA LYS A 155 -1.43 -1.42 -9.41
C LYS A 155 -1.72 0.06 -9.24
N ARG A 156 -1.31 0.89 -10.20
CA ARG A 156 -1.65 2.32 -10.18
C ARG A 156 -3.16 2.53 -10.26
N ALA A 157 -3.84 1.79 -11.14
CA ALA A 157 -5.29 1.85 -11.24
C ALA A 157 -6.00 1.45 -9.93
N ILE A 158 -5.53 0.41 -9.24
CA ILE A 158 -6.05 -0.04 -7.95
C ILE A 158 -5.88 1.06 -6.90
N ARG A 159 -4.67 1.61 -6.75
CA ARG A 159 -4.40 2.71 -5.81
C ARG A 159 -5.30 3.92 -6.10
N ASP A 160 -5.38 4.34 -7.36
CA ASP A 160 -6.19 5.49 -7.75
C ASP A 160 -7.69 5.22 -7.52
N THR A 161 -8.14 3.94 -7.65
CA THR A 161 -9.52 3.52 -7.34
C THR A 161 -9.79 3.54 -5.83
N GLU A 162 -8.83 3.17 -4.99
CA GLU A 162 -8.94 3.31 -3.53
C GLU A 162 -9.11 4.79 -3.14
N ILE A 163 -8.27 5.68 -3.67
CA ILE A 163 -8.37 7.13 -3.47
C ILE A 163 -9.73 7.66 -3.94
N ARG A 164 -10.18 7.20 -5.10
CA ARG A 164 -11.47 7.57 -5.67
C ARG A 164 -12.64 7.19 -4.75
N ASN A 165 -12.57 6.00 -4.16
CA ASN A 165 -13.60 5.52 -3.25
C ASN A 165 -13.69 6.38 -1.97
N GLU A 166 -12.55 6.84 -1.44
CA GLU A 166 -12.51 7.76 -0.31
C GLU A 166 -13.15 9.12 -0.67
N ILE A 167 -12.77 9.72 -1.80
CA ILE A 167 -13.36 10.98 -2.26
C ILE A 167 -14.87 10.81 -2.51
N ASN A 168 -15.30 9.67 -3.03
CA ASN A 168 -16.71 9.36 -3.24
C ASN A 168 -17.49 9.22 -1.94
N SER A 169 -16.84 8.77 -0.87
CA SER A 169 -17.41 8.72 0.48
C SER A 169 -17.62 10.14 1.03
N ASP A 170 -16.65 11.03 0.84
CA ASP A 170 -16.78 12.45 1.18
C ASP A 170 -17.92 13.10 0.39
N LEU A 171 -18.06 12.76 -0.90
CA LEU A 171 -19.14 13.26 -1.75
C LEU A 171 -20.52 12.87 -1.22
N ARG A 172 -20.68 11.64 -0.70
CA ARG A 172 -21.94 11.20 -0.06
C ARG A 172 -22.28 12.02 1.18
N ILE A 173 -21.29 12.49 1.94
CA ILE A 173 -21.50 13.36 3.11
C ILE A 173 -21.93 14.75 2.67
N VAL A 174 -21.28 15.28 1.65
CA VAL A 174 -21.49 16.63 1.16
C VAL A 174 -22.85 16.77 0.46
N ARG A 175 -23.27 15.78 -0.31
CA ARG A 175 -24.57 15.78 -0.98
C ARG A 175 -25.72 15.60 -0.01
N SER A 176 -26.74 16.42 -0.13
CA SER A 176 -27.98 16.27 0.64
C SER A 176 -28.70 14.96 0.35
N SER A 177 -28.55 14.40 -0.86
CA SER A 177 -29.10 13.10 -1.25
C SER A 177 -28.39 11.92 -0.59
N GLY A 178 -27.18 12.09 -0.07
CA GLY A 178 -26.34 11.00 0.44
C GLY A 178 -25.78 10.06 -0.63
N LEU A 179 -25.97 10.36 -1.91
CA LEU A 179 -25.56 9.50 -3.03
C LEU A 179 -24.18 9.91 -3.56
N GLY A 180 -23.33 8.92 -3.78
CA GLY A 180 -22.05 9.09 -4.48
C GLY A 180 -22.19 8.91 -6.00
N ASP A 181 -21.06 9.05 -6.70
CA ASP A 181 -20.96 8.74 -8.12
C ASP A 181 -20.41 7.31 -8.29
N PRO A 182 -21.12 6.39 -8.97
CA PRO A 182 -20.70 5.00 -9.11
C PRO A 182 -19.37 4.91 -9.90
N PRO A 183 -18.45 3.99 -9.51
CA PRO A 183 -17.21 3.80 -10.25
C PRO A 183 -17.47 3.04 -11.56
N TYR A 184 -16.68 3.33 -12.59
CA TYR A 184 -16.70 2.56 -13.84
C TYR A 184 -15.93 1.24 -13.68
N TYR A 185 -14.82 1.25 -12.94
CA TYR A 185 -14.04 0.07 -12.60
C TYR A 185 -14.22 -0.27 -11.12
N HIS A 186 -14.50 -1.54 -10.83
CA HIS A 186 -14.62 -2.01 -9.45
C HIS A 186 -13.27 -2.50 -8.93
N LEU A 187 -12.99 -2.19 -7.68
CA LEU A 187 -11.72 -2.55 -7.02
C LEU A 187 -11.48 -4.06 -7.03
N GLU A 188 -12.54 -4.85 -6.83
CA GLU A 188 -12.49 -6.32 -6.86
C GLU A 188 -12.06 -6.85 -8.21
N ASP A 189 -12.60 -6.33 -9.31
CA ASP A 189 -12.26 -6.75 -10.66
C ASP A 189 -10.79 -6.46 -10.99
N LEU A 190 -10.30 -5.27 -10.61
CA LEU A 190 -8.91 -4.88 -10.81
C LEU A 190 -7.94 -5.74 -9.96
N ASN A 191 -8.32 -6.07 -8.73
CA ASN A 191 -7.53 -6.97 -7.89
C ASN A 191 -7.48 -8.40 -8.46
N ASN A 192 -8.59 -8.91 -9.02
CA ASN A 192 -8.64 -10.20 -9.68
C ASN A 192 -7.77 -10.23 -10.95
N GLU A 193 -7.80 -9.17 -11.78
CA GLU A 193 -6.91 -9.03 -12.94
C GLU A 193 -5.44 -9.01 -12.53
N LEU A 194 -5.10 -8.29 -11.45
CA LEU A 194 -3.75 -8.23 -10.92
C LEU A 194 -3.29 -9.60 -10.39
N ALA A 195 -4.14 -10.28 -9.61
CA ALA A 195 -3.84 -11.61 -9.09
C ALA A 195 -3.61 -12.63 -10.22
N HIS A 196 -4.39 -12.55 -11.31
CA HIS A 196 -4.18 -13.35 -12.52
C HIS A 196 -2.83 -13.03 -13.17
N ALA A 197 -2.51 -11.75 -13.36
CA ALA A 197 -1.23 -11.34 -13.96
C ALA A 197 -0.02 -11.80 -13.14
N LEU A 198 -0.10 -11.72 -11.80
CA LEU A 198 0.97 -12.15 -10.90
C LEU A 198 1.15 -13.67 -10.89
N ARG A 199 0.04 -14.44 -10.91
CA ARG A 199 0.05 -15.89 -10.77
C ARG A 199 0.33 -16.61 -12.09
N ASP A 200 -0.29 -16.16 -13.17
CA ASP A 200 -0.36 -16.94 -14.40
C ASP A 200 0.52 -16.38 -15.54
N GLU A 201 0.92 -15.09 -15.45
CA GLU A 201 1.67 -14.43 -16.50
C GLU A 201 3.10 -14.06 -16.11
N LEU A 202 3.34 -13.70 -14.82
CA LEU A 202 4.67 -13.30 -14.35
C LEU A 202 5.60 -14.51 -14.22
N SER A 203 6.72 -14.47 -14.93
CA SER A 203 7.71 -15.54 -14.90
C SER A 203 9.00 -15.10 -14.20
N VAL A 204 9.44 -15.90 -13.21
CA VAL A 204 10.68 -15.66 -12.45
C VAL A 204 11.67 -16.78 -12.70
N ARG A 205 12.89 -16.43 -13.12
CA ARG A 205 14.01 -17.38 -13.32
C ARG A 205 15.04 -17.19 -12.21
N LEU A 206 15.56 -18.32 -11.72
CA LEU A 206 16.56 -18.36 -10.65
C LEU A 206 17.88 -18.94 -11.15
N GLU A 207 18.96 -18.17 -11.02
CA GLU A 207 20.33 -18.56 -11.37
C GLU A 207 21.25 -18.36 -10.15
N VAL A 208 21.12 -19.26 -9.15
CA VAL A 208 21.93 -19.22 -7.93
C VAL A 208 23.10 -20.20 -8.05
N GLN A 209 24.31 -19.71 -7.82
CA GLN A 209 25.57 -20.48 -7.83
C GLN A 209 26.03 -20.76 -6.39
N GLY A 210 27.00 -21.70 -6.25
CA GLY A 210 27.59 -22.08 -4.96
C GLY A 210 27.22 -23.48 -4.49
N GLN A 211 27.86 -23.94 -3.42
CA GLN A 211 27.70 -25.31 -2.91
C GLN A 211 26.29 -25.62 -2.38
N HIS A 212 25.58 -24.62 -1.91
CA HIS A 212 24.25 -24.75 -1.32
C HIS A 212 23.14 -24.09 -2.17
N ASN A 213 23.37 -23.98 -3.48
CA ASN A 213 22.45 -23.35 -4.42
C ASN A 213 21.05 -23.97 -4.42
N SER A 214 20.93 -25.29 -4.26
CA SER A 214 19.63 -25.98 -4.25
C SER A 214 18.78 -25.61 -3.04
N LEU A 215 19.39 -25.38 -1.89
CA LEU A 215 18.75 -25.01 -0.65
C LEU A 215 18.17 -23.60 -0.74
N ILE A 216 18.99 -22.65 -1.20
CA ILE A 216 18.56 -21.25 -1.39
C ILE A 216 17.52 -21.13 -2.50
N ARG A 217 17.74 -21.81 -3.62
CA ARG A 217 16.77 -21.84 -4.72
C ARG A 217 15.39 -22.30 -4.24
N ARG A 218 15.34 -23.41 -3.48
CA ARG A 218 14.08 -23.92 -2.92
C ARG A 218 13.44 -22.91 -1.98
N ALA A 219 14.22 -22.28 -1.10
CA ALA A 219 13.70 -21.29 -0.15
C ALA A 219 13.12 -20.06 -0.86
N ILE A 220 13.80 -19.54 -1.89
CA ILE A 220 13.28 -18.41 -2.70
C ILE A 220 11.97 -18.83 -3.39
N LEU A 221 11.91 -20.01 -4.00
CA LEU A 221 10.69 -20.52 -4.65
C LEU A 221 9.52 -20.64 -3.67
N GLU A 222 9.76 -21.18 -2.47
CA GLU A 222 8.75 -21.28 -1.41
C GLU A 222 8.31 -19.88 -0.92
N GLY A 223 9.26 -18.95 -0.73
CA GLY A 223 8.96 -17.56 -0.33
C GLY A 223 8.12 -16.84 -1.37
N LEU A 224 8.51 -16.88 -2.62
CA LEU A 224 7.77 -16.26 -3.72
C LEU A 224 6.37 -16.88 -3.89
N SER A 225 6.23 -18.19 -3.72
CA SER A 225 4.95 -18.87 -3.79
C SER A 225 4.00 -18.44 -2.65
N ARG A 226 4.52 -18.19 -1.43
CA ARG A 226 3.71 -17.67 -0.31
C ARG A 226 3.20 -16.26 -0.59
N GLU A 227 3.99 -15.43 -1.26
CA GLU A 227 3.60 -14.08 -1.68
C GLU A 227 2.72 -14.07 -2.95
N GLY A 228 2.37 -15.24 -3.48
CA GLY A 228 1.48 -15.38 -4.64
C GLY A 228 2.18 -15.25 -6.00
N PHE A 229 3.53 -15.24 -6.04
CA PHE A 229 4.29 -15.25 -7.29
C PHE A 229 4.36 -16.67 -7.86
N TYR A 230 4.06 -16.81 -9.15
CA TYR A 230 4.29 -18.07 -9.85
C TYR A 230 5.73 -18.14 -10.37
N THR A 231 6.44 -19.22 -10.01
CA THR A 231 7.84 -19.41 -10.41
C THR A 231 7.95 -20.56 -11.39
N ILE A 232 8.61 -20.31 -12.53
CA ILE A 232 8.90 -21.35 -13.52
C ILE A 232 10.29 -21.93 -13.22
N ASP A 233 10.33 -23.16 -12.71
CA ASP A 233 11.58 -23.89 -12.56
C ASP A 233 11.98 -24.57 -13.88
N GLN A 234 12.88 -23.95 -14.65
CA GLN A 234 13.36 -24.48 -15.93
C GLN A 234 13.99 -25.89 -15.85
N LYS A 235 14.49 -26.33 -14.67
CA LYS A 235 15.01 -27.69 -14.51
C LYS A 235 13.95 -28.78 -14.55
N LYS A 236 12.65 -28.43 -14.31
CA LYS A 236 11.53 -29.38 -14.41
C LYS A 236 10.88 -29.43 -15.79
N LEU A 237 11.25 -28.56 -16.70
CA LEU A 237 10.79 -28.53 -18.09
C LEU A 237 11.64 -29.45 -18.99
N SER A 238 11.88 -30.70 -18.56
CA SER A 238 12.28 -31.76 -19.50
C SER A 238 11.09 -32.03 -20.44
N PRO A 239 11.34 -32.16 -21.75
CA PRO A 239 10.24 -32.29 -22.75
C PRO A 239 9.34 -33.52 -22.56
N ALA A 240 9.70 -34.43 -21.67
CA ALA A 240 9.01 -35.73 -21.51
C ALA A 240 7.74 -35.70 -20.63
N THR A 241 7.43 -34.63 -19.91
CA THR A 241 6.32 -34.65 -18.91
C THR A 241 5.18 -33.68 -19.21
N ASN A 242 5.27 -32.86 -20.24
CA ASN A 242 4.25 -31.84 -20.50
C ASN A 242 3.23 -32.30 -21.54
N ARG A 243 2.13 -32.93 -21.10
CA ARG A 243 0.96 -33.30 -21.93
C ARG A 243 0.03 -32.14 -22.25
N ASN A 244 0.30 -30.92 -21.82
CA ASN A 244 -0.54 -29.75 -22.12
C ASN A 244 0.04 -29.02 -23.34
N LYS A 245 -0.58 -29.25 -24.48
CA LYS A 245 -0.14 -28.84 -25.82
C LYS A 245 -0.17 -27.32 -26.12
N ASN A 246 -0.54 -26.46 -25.15
CA ASN A 246 -0.70 -25.02 -25.39
C ASN A 246 0.30 -24.14 -24.62
N PHE A 247 1.29 -24.72 -23.94
CA PHE A 247 2.31 -23.95 -23.24
C PHE A 247 3.58 -23.91 -24.10
N THR A 248 3.78 -22.81 -24.82
CA THR A 248 5.10 -22.47 -25.38
C THR A 248 5.93 -21.88 -24.24
N PRO A 249 7.06 -22.52 -23.83
CA PRO A 249 7.95 -21.95 -22.83
C PRO A 249 8.40 -20.57 -23.33
N LYS A 250 8.13 -19.52 -22.57
CA LYS A 250 8.75 -18.21 -22.81
C LYS A 250 10.26 -18.42 -22.76
N GLU A 251 10.99 -18.21 -23.84
CA GLU A 251 12.46 -18.31 -23.89
C GLU A 251 13.14 -17.35 -22.90
N THR A 252 12.42 -16.31 -22.46
CA THR A 252 12.88 -15.26 -21.56
C THR A 252 11.91 -15.11 -20.40
N ALA A 253 12.44 -15.05 -19.19
CA ALA A 253 11.66 -14.71 -18.00
C ALA A 253 11.38 -13.21 -17.94
N ASP A 254 10.35 -12.79 -17.18
CA ASP A 254 10.12 -11.38 -16.92
C ASP A 254 11.12 -10.86 -15.87
N LEU A 255 11.43 -11.71 -14.89
CA LEU A 255 12.36 -11.42 -13.80
C LEU A 255 13.47 -12.49 -13.72
N LEU A 256 14.68 -12.05 -13.41
CA LEU A 256 15.84 -12.91 -13.18
C LEU A 256 16.44 -12.62 -11.81
N ILE A 257 16.56 -13.64 -10.96
CA ILE A 257 17.31 -13.59 -9.71
C ILE A 257 18.60 -14.38 -9.91
N LYS A 258 19.74 -13.68 -9.91
CA LYS A 258 21.05 -14.31 -10.12
C LYS A 258 22.07 -13.92 -9.07
N GLY A 259 22.97 -14.84 -8.73
CA GLY A 259 24.08 -14.57 -7.81
C GLY A 259 24.66 -15.82 -7.17
N ALA A 260 25.28 -15.65 -6.01
CA ALA A 260 25.94 -16.73 -5.30
C ALA A 260 25.51 -16.79 -3.83
N ALA A 261 25.47 -18.03 -3.31
CA ALA A 261 25.27 -18.29 -1.90
C ALA A 261 26.23 -19.40 -1.43
N THR A 262 27.00 -19.12 -0.38
CA THR A 262 28.04 -20.03 0.13
C THR A 262 28.03 -20.11 1.65
N MET A 263 28.48 -21.25 2.18
CA MET A 263 28.70 -21.46 3.62
C MET A 263 30.05 -22.15 3.80
N TRP A 264 30.78 -21.76 4.85
CA TRP A 264 32.06 -22.36 5.20
C TRP A 264 32.30 -22.33 6.71
N GLU A 265 33.08 -23.28 7.19
CA GLU A 265 33.50 -23.34 8.57
C GLU A 265 34.55 -22.25 8.85
N LEU A 266 34.44 -21.61 10.01
CA LEU A 266 35.42 -20.67 10.52
C LEU A 266 36.33 -21.37 11.50
N ASP A 267 37.64 -21.25 11.29
CA ASP A 267 38.65 -21.66 12.25
C ASP A 267 38.77 -20.57 13.35
N LEU A 268 38.06 -20.80 14.44
CA LEU A 268 38.07 -19.90 15.60
C LEU A 268 38.62 -20.67 16.81
N PRO A 269 39.40 -20.03 17.70
CA PRO A 269 40.00 -20.64 18.86
C PRO A 269 39.02 -20.93 19.99
N ASP A 270 37.87 -21.52 19.70
CA ASP A 270 36.88 -21.96 20.70
C ASP A 270 36.75 -23.50 20.62
N PRO A 271 37.32 -24.23 21.60
CA PRO A 271 37.32 -25.72 21.55
C PRO A 271 35.94 -26.35 21.75
N ARG A 272 34.91 -25.56 22.12
CA ARG A 272 33.59 -26.06 22.44
C ARG A 272 32.57 -25.89 21.31
N PHE A 273 32.83 -24.98 20.37
CA PHE A 273 31.87 -24.65 19.31
C PHE A 273 32.54 -24.65 17.94
N VAL A 274 31.82 -25.22 16.97
CA VAL A 274 32.11 -25.07 15.53
C VAL A 274 31.26 -23.91 14.99
N TYR A 275 31.91 -22.97 14.35
CA TYR A 275 31.27 -21.83 13.75
C TYR A 275 31.22 -21.97 12.23
N VAL A 276 30.05 -21.67 11.66
CA VAL A 276 29.83 -21.65 10.21
C VAL A 276 29.44 -20.24 9.82
N ARG A 277 30.19 -19.66 8.89
CA ARG A 277 29.82 -18.41 8.23
C ARG A 277 29.05 -18.70 6.96
N TRP A 278 28.10 -17.86 6.68
CA TRP A 278 27.34 -17.89 5.44
C TRP A 278 27.29 -16.50 4.81
N CYS A 279 27.13 -16.46 3.48
CA CYS A 279 26.87 -15.25 2.74
C CYS A 279 26.00 -15.55 1.52
N ALA A 280 25.25 -14.53 1.08
CA ALA A 280 24.48 -14.56 -0.15
C ALA A 280 24.53 -13.18 -0.80
N ASP A 281 24.93 -13.14 -2.07
CA ASP A 281 24.91 -11.95 -2.92
C ASP A 281 24.07 -12.26 -4.15
N LEU A 282 22.87 -11.66 -4.22
CA LEU A 282 21.92 -11.88 -5.31
C LEU A 282 21.49 -10.54 -5.91
N LEU A 283 21.35 -10.52 -7.22
CA LEU A 283 20.75 -9.44 -7.98
C LEU A 283 19.37 -9.86 -8.46
N VAL A 284 18.39 -9.02 -8.23
CA VAL A 284 17.07 -9.14 -8.83
C VAL A 284 17.01 -8.20 -10.01
N LEU A 285 16.72 -8.74 -11.21
CA LEU A 285 16.75 -8.00 -12.46
C LEU A 285 15.44 -8.17 -13.22
N GLU A 286 15.06 -7.13 -13.92
CA GLU A 286 14.18 -7.23 -15.08
C GLU A 286 14.98 -7.86 -16.21
N ASP A 287 14.49 -8.99 -16.78
CA ASP A 287 15.32 -9.76 -17.75
C ASP A 287 15.52 -8.98 -19.07
N LYS A 288 14.55 -8.15 -19.44
CA LYS A 288 14.62 -7.26 -20.62
C LYS A 288 13.94 -5.91 -20.35
N PRO A 289 14.66 -4.79 -20.39
CA PRO A 289 16.12 -4.62 -20.61
C PRO A 289 16.88 -4.94 -19.33
N GLN A 290 17.89 -5.68 -19.25
CA GLN A 290 18.60 -6.11 -18.03
C GLN A 290 18.81 -4.94 -17.03
N ARG A 291 17.79 -4.62 -16.22
CA ARG A 291 17.79 -3.55 -15.25
C ARG A 291 17.77 -4.12 -13.84
N ILE A 292 18.68 -3.65 -12.99
CA ILE A 292 18.72 -4.05 -11.57
C ILE A 292 17.53 -3.39 -10.88
N ILE A 293 16.67 -4.22 -10.25
CA ILE A 293 15.49 -3.78 -9.50
C ILE A 293 15.61 -4.08 -8.01
N GLY A 294 16.61 -4.89 -7.62
CA GLY A 294 16.88 -5.18 -6.23
C GLY A 294 18.25 -5.82 -6.07
N VAL A 295 18.79 -5.63 -4.89
CA VAL A 295 20.06 -6.24 -4.50
C VAL A 295 19.91 -6.83 -3.12
N VAL A 296 20.32 -8.09 -2.98
CA VAL A 296 20.33 -8.81 -1.70
C VAL A 296 21.77 -9.18 -1.39
N SER A 297 22.33 -8.58 -0.35
CA SER A 297 23.70 -8.87 0.11
C SER A 297 23.65 -9.09 1.61
N GLN A 298 23.66 -10.36 2.00
CA GLN A 298 23.50 -10.80 3.38
C GLN A 298 24.61 -11.75 3.81
N SER A 299 25.01 -11.64 5.08
CA SER A 299 25.93 -12.58 5.69
C SER A 299 25.65 -12.76 7.18
N GLY A 300 26.03 -13.92 7.69
CA GLY A 300 25.87 -14.22 9.10
C GLY A 300 26.83 -15.31 9.56
N ARG A 301 26.76 -15.61 10.86
CA ARG A 301 27.53 -16.64 11.50
C ARG A 301 26.69 -17.38 12.53
N GLU A 302 26.72 -18.71 12.45
CA GLU A 302 26.03 -19.56 13.41
C GLU A 302 27.03 -20.50 14.10
N GLY A 303 26.79 -20.83 15.36
CA GLY A 303 27.64 -21.71 16.16
C GLY A 303 26.84 -22.86 16.77
N HIS A 304 27.46 -24.04 16.81
CA HIS A 304 26.97 -25.21 17.55
C HIS A 304 28.09 -26.13 17.97
N ILE A 305 27.82 -27.02 18.94
CA ILE A 305 28.79 -28.01 19.43
C ILE A 305 29.20 -28.96 18.33
N THR A 306 28.32 -29.29 17.39
CA THR A 306 28.57 -30.16 16.24
C THR A 306 28.55 -29.38 14.94
N LYS A 307 29.45 -29.75 13.99
CA LYS A 307 29.51 -29.17 12.66
C LYS A 307 28.20 -29.31 11.88
N GLY A 308 27.58 -30.50 11.98
CA GLY A 308 26.35 -30.78 11.25
C GLY A 308 25.22 -29.83 11.66
N GLU A 309 25.03 -29.61 12.96
CA GLU A 309 24.02 -28.72 13.46
C GLU A 309 24.35 -27.24 13.19
N ALA A 310 25.62 -26.84 13.29
CA ALA A 310 26.07 -25.48 12.92
C ALA A 310 25.75 -25.20 11.43
N MET A 311 25.99 -26.15 10.52
CA MET A 311 25.62 -26.02 9.11
C MET A 311 24.12 -25.92 8.88
N VAL A 312 23.31 -26.71 9.61
CA VAL A 312 21.83 -26.63 9.52
C VAL A 312 21.31 -25.27 9.99
N ARG A 313 21.83 -24.76 11.10
CA ARG A 313 21.46 -23.40 11.61
C ARG A 313 21.85 -22.30 10.65
N ALA A 314 23.08 -22.33 10.16
CA ALA A 314 23.58 -21.38 9.15
C ALA A 314 22.70 -21.40 7.89
N GLY A 315 22.33 -22.58 7.41
CA GLY A 315 21.43 -22.76 6.27
C GLY A 315 20.04 -22.16 6.50
N LYS A 316 19.44 -22.38 7.67
CA LYS A 316 18.14 -21.81 8.04
C LYS A 316 18.19 -20.28 8.16
N ALA A 317 19.24 -19.73 8.81
CA ALA A 317 19.43 -18.30 8.94
C ALA A 317 19.61 -17.62 7.57
N MET A 318 20.46 -18.20 6.70
CA MET A 318 20.66 -17.74 5.32
C MET A 318 19.36 -17.78 4.52
N GLN A 319 18.58 -18.87 4.60
CA GLN A 319 17.28 -18.99 3.92
C GLN A 319 16.31 -17.89 4.34
N ALA A 320 16.16 -17.69 5.65
CA ALA A 320 15.23 -16.68 6.18
C ALA A 320 15.60 -15.27 5.71
N ALA A 321 16.87 -14.89 5.82
CA ALA A 321 17.36 -13.57 5.41
C ALA A 321 17.18 -13.35 3.90
N VAL A 322 17.60 -14.30 3.08
CA VAL A 322 17.53 -14.17 1.61
C VAL A 322 16.09 -14.13 1.11
N VAL A 323 15.20 -14.96 1.64
CA VAL A 323 13.78 -14.96 1.24
C VAL A 323 13.14 -13.63 1.56
N THR A 324 13.34 -13.12 2.79
CA THR A 324 12.79 -11.85 3.20
C THR A 324 13.24 -10.70 2.29
N ASP A 325 14.53 -10.61 2.01
CA ASP A 325 15.07 -9.51 1.21
C ASP A 325 14.70 -9.62 -0.29
N VAL A 326 14.67 -10.83 -0.85
CA VAL A 326 14.23 -11.04 -2.25
C VAL A 326 12.73 -10.68 -2.38
N THR A 327 11.88 -11.13 -1.47
CA THR A 327 10.46 -10.81 -1.51
C THR A 327 10.22 -9.33 -1.29
N ASN A 328 10.95 -8.68 -0.39
CA ASN A 328 10.87 -7.23 -0.18
C ASN A 328 11.33 -6.45 -1.43
N ALA A 329 12.44 -6.86 -2.07
CA ALA A 329 12.93 -6.22 -3.28
C ALA A 329 11.91 -6.31 -4.42
N LEU A 330 11.29 -7.49 -4.62
CA LEU A 330 10.26 -7.69 -5.62
C LEU A 330 8.98 -6.92 -5.28
N SER A 331 8.55 -6.96 -4.03
CA SER A 331 7.38 -6.21 -3.58
C SER A 331 7.60 -4.71 -3.76
N ASN A 332 8.73 -4.17 -3.35
CA ASN A 332 9.05 -2.76 -3.54
C ASN A 332 9.10 -2.36 -5.02
N PHE A 333 9.60 -3.21 -5.89
CA PHE A 333 9.62 -2.97 -7.32
C PHE A 333 8.24 -3.03 -7.97
N ILE A 334 7.43 -4.03 -7.61
CA ILE A 334 6.09 -4.22 -8.17
C ILE A 334 5.10 -3.21 -7.55
N TYR A 335 5.23 -2.90 -6.26
CA TYR A 335 4.29 -2.09 -5.47
C TYR A 335 4.81 -0.70 -5.14
N GLY A 336 6.11 -0.46 -5.22
CA GLY A 336 6.74 0.82 -4.95
C GLY A 336 6.90 1.68 -6.20
N GLU A 337 7.22 2.96 -5.99
CA GLU A 337 7.53 3.93 -7.06
C GLU A 337 9.04 4.00 -7.36
N VAL A 338 9.81 2.97 -6.97
CA VAL A 338 11.28 2.97 -7.11
C VAL A 338 11.63 2.63 -8.55
N ASP A 339 12.09 3.61 -9.30
CA ASP A 339 12.45 3.45 -10.70
C ASP A 339 13.82 2.77 -10.89
N GLU A 340 14.78 2.96 -9.98
CA GLU A 340 16.12 2.36 -10.10
C GLU A 340 16.86 2.33 -8.76
N LEU A 341 17.41 1.16 -8.39
CA LEU A 341 18.28 1.03 -7.23
C LEU A 341 19.74 1.06 -7.67
N ALA A 342 20.55 1.87 -6.99
CA ALA A 342 21.99 1.86 -7.18
C ALA A 342 22.57 0.48 -6.81
N PRO A 343 23.51 -0.06 -7.57
CA PRO A 343 24.16 -1.32 -7.22
C PRO A 343 24.88 -1.18 -5.86
N PRO A 344 24.94 -2.27 -5.05
CA PRO A 344 25.61 -2.21 -3.76
C PRO A 344 27.09 -1.92 -3.95
N THR A 345 27.62 -1.11 -3.07
CA THR A 345 29.05 -0.76 -3.05
C THR A 345 29.93 -1.85 -2.44
N SER A 346 29.32 -2.83 -1.74
CA SER A 346 30.02 -3.96 -1.12
C SER A 346 29.27 -5.27 -1.32
N THR A 347 29.98 -6.37 -1.43
CA THR A 347 29.45 -7.74 -1.46
C THR A 347 29.68 -8.41 -0.11
N ALA A 348 28.71 -9.23 0.34
CA ALA A 348 28.83 -9.98 1.59
C ALA A 348 29.70 -11.23 1.44
N CYS A 349 29.78 -11.77 0.21
CA CYS A 349 30.55 -12.95 -0.08
C CYS A 349 32.01 -12.62 -0.46
N PRO A 350 32.99 -13.39 0.02
CA PRO A 350 34.36 -13.27 -0.45
C PRO A 350 34.45 -13.58 -1.96
N ARG A 351 35.24 -12.78 -2.66
CA ARG A 351 35.50 -12.95 -4.09
C ARG A 351 36.52 -14.07 -4.33
#